data_d064e5a299db66fdd1db59196a0d3b79
#
_entry.id   d064e5a299db66fdd1db59196a0d3b79
#
_cell.length_a   1.000
_cell.length_b   1.000
_cell.length_c   1.000
_cell.angle_alpha   90.00
_cell.angle_beta   90.00
_cell.angle_gamma   90.00
#
_symmetry.space_group_name_H-M   'P 1'
#
loop_
_entity.id
_entity.type
_entity.pdbx_description
1 polymer ?
#
loop_
_entity_poly.entity_id
_entity_poly.type
_entity_poly.pdbx_seq_one_letter_code
_entity_poly.pdbx_strand_id
1 'polypeptide(L)'
;MIKRRRGIYLLPNLFTTSALFAGFYAIAAAINTRYEAAAIAVFVAMILDGMDGRIARMTKTESDFGVQYDSLSDMVSFGLAPALVVYQWSLHGLGKLGWLAAFIYAAAAALRLARFNTQAGSADKRYFQGLPCPAAAAVIAGLVWFDSVGQPVDEATMLVFAFALTILIGLLMVSNIRYHSFKQFDLHDKVPFFSVLFIVLIIALVAVRPSLVLFLLAMLYAVSGPLMTLVLIRRHRSKRIGIDSSS
;
A
#
# COMPACT_ATOMS: atom_id res chain seq x y z
N MET A 1 -16.46 15.95 35.83
CA MET A 1 -16.66 16.10 34.39
C MET A 1 -15.43 16.75 33.78
N ILE A 2 -14.53 15.99 33.16
CA ILE A 2 -13.33 16.53 32.49
C ILE A 2 -13.79 17.12 31.16
N LYS A 3 -13.68 18.45 31.01
CA LYS A 3 -13.93 19.15 29.74
C LYS A 3 -12.93 18.63 28.68
N ARG A 4 -13.34 17.65 27.86
CA ARG A 4 -12.56 17.18 26.71
C ARG A 4 -12.32 18.40 25.80
N ARG A 5 -11.05 18.77 25.61
CA ARG A 5 -10.66 19.90 24.75
C ARG A 5 -11.06 19.57 23.32
N ARG A 6 -12.07 20.22 22.79
CA ARG A 6 -12.65 20.02 21.45
C ARG A 6 -11.64 20.08 20.30
N GLY A 7 -10.47 20.74 20.50
CA GLY A 7 -9.44 20.88 19.49
C GLY A 7 -8.57 19.63 19.24
N ILE A 8 -8.52 18.67 20.17
CA ILE A 8 -7.65 17.47 20.04
C ILE A 8 -8.20 16.50 18.97
N TYR A 9 -9.52 16.48 18.71
CA TYR A 9 -10.15 15.68 17.66
C TYR A 9 -9.85 16.16 16.24
N LEU A 10 -9.43 17.42 16.07
CA LEU A 10 -9.08 18.00 14.76
C LEU A 10 -7.72 17.50 14.24
N LEU A 11 -6.81 17.13 15.17
CA LEU A 11 -5.44 16.83 14.79
C LEU A 11 -5.32 15.58 13.88
N PRO A 12 -5.93 14.42 14.19
CA PRO A 12 -5.90 13.27 13.27
C PRO A 12 -6.52 13.60 11.93
N ASN A 13 -7.72 14.24 11.93
CA ASN A 13 -8.41 14.59 10.70
C ASN A 13 -7.60 15.57 9.81
N LEU A 14 -6.74 16.40 10.39
CA LEU A 14 -5.83 17.26 9.62
C LEU A 14 -4.79 16.45 8.86
N PHE A 15 -4.23 15.40 9.46
CA PHE A 15 -3.30 14.49 8.77
C PHE A 15 -4.00 13.70 7.67
N THR A 16 -5.21 13.18 7.93
CA THR A 16 -6.04 12.52 6.91
C THR A 16 -6.35 13.46 5.75
N THR A 17 -6.72 14.73 6.05
CA THR A 17 -6.94 15.75 5.01
C THR A 17 -5.66 16.06 4.23
N SER A 18 -4.51 16.07 4.90
CA SER A 18 -3.21 16.29 4.24
C SER A 18 -2.83 15.11 3.34
N ALA A 19 -3.13 13.87 3.76
CA ALA A 19 -2.96 12.67 2.93
C ALA A 19 -3.86 12.74 1.69
N LEU A 20 -5.13 13.10 1.87
CA LEU A 20 -6.07 13.33 0.77
C LEU A 20 -5.58 14.41 -0.20
N PHE A 21 -5.06 15.52 0.33
CA PHE A 21 -4.48 16.59 -0.49
C PHE A 21 -3.28 16.08 -1.31
N ALA A 22 -2.39 15.30 -0.71
CA ALA A 22 -1.25 14.72 -1.42
C ALA A 22 -1.70 13.75 -2.52
N GLY A 23 -2.72 12.91 -2.27
CA GLY A 23 -3.33 12.03 -3.27
C GLY A 23 -3.98 12.82 -4.43
N PHE A 24 -4.72 13.87 -4.11
CA PHE A 24 -5.28 14.77 -5.12
C PHE A 24 -4.19 15.47 -5.95
N TYR A 25 -3.14 15.97 -5.29
CA TYR A 25 -1.99 16.57 -5.97
C TYR A 25 -1.29 15.57 -6.90
N ALA A 26 -1.19 14.28 -6.50
CA ALA A 26 -0.61 13.24 -7.36
C ALA A 26 -1.38 13.11 -8.68
N ILE A 27 -2.73 13.13 -8.62
CA ILE A 27 -3.58 13.11 -9.82
C ILE A 27 -3.33 14.35 -10.68
N ALA A 28 -3.34 15.54 -10.07
CA ALA A 28 -3.12 16.80 -10.77
C ALA A 28 -1.73 16.87 -11.43
N ALA A 29 -0.70 16.36 -10.74
CA ALA A 29 0.67 16.27 -11.27
C ALA A 29 0.76 15.31 -12.45
N ALA A 30 0.09 14.15 -12.39
CA ALA A 30 0.06 13.17 -13.48
C ALA A 30 -0.64 13.72 -14.73
N ILE A 31 -1.76 14.44 -14.59
CA ILE A 31 -2.45 15.13 -15.69
C ILE A 31 -1.51 16.12 -16.39
N ASN A 32 -0.62 16.77 -15.64
CA ASN A 32 0.39 17.68 -16.15
C ASN A 32 1.71 16.99 -16.52
N THR A 33 1.71 15.67 -16.74
CA THR A 33 2.88 14.86 -17.14
C THR A 33 4.08 14.93 -16.18
N ARG A 34 3.85 15.36 -14.91
CA ARG A 34 4.86 15.44 -13.86
C ARG A 34 4.86 14.14 -13.05
N TYR A 35 5.26 13.04 -13.68
CA TYR A 35 5.10 11.69 -13.15
C TYR A 35 5.95 11.43 -11.90
N GLU A 36 7.17 11.96 -11.85
CA GLU A 36 8.01 11.89 -10.64
C GLU A 36 7.33 12.57 -9.44
N ALA A 37 6.84 13.81 -9.63
CA ALA A 37 6.15 14.54 -8.57
C ALA A 37 4.85 13.82 -8.15
N ALA A 38 4.13 13.22 -9.09
CA ALA A 38 2.94 12.43 -8.83
C ALA A 38 3.26 11.21 -7.96
N ALA A 39 4.31 10.46 -8.30
CA ALA A 39 4.74 9.29 -7.54
C ALA A 39 5.20 9.66 -6.12
N ILE A 40 6.03 10.71 -5.98
CA ILE A 40 6.47 11.21 -4.67
C ILE A 40 5.27 11.62 -3.81
N ALA A 41 4.26 12.27 -4.39
CA ALA A 41 3.07 12.68 -3.67
C ALA A 41 2.26 11.49 -3.11
N VAL A 42 2.21 10.35 -3.81
CA VAL A 42 1.61 9.11 -3.28
C VAL A 42 2.39 8.60 -2.06
N PHE A 43 3.72 8.63 -2.08
CA PHE A 43 4.54 8.25 -0.91
C PHE A 43 4.37 9.23 0.25
N VAL A 44 4.24 10.53 -0.01
CA VAL A 44 3.92 11.54 1.02
C VAL A 44 2.55 11.25 1.63
N ALA A 45 1.54 10.94 0.81
CA ALA A 45 0.22 10.55 1.31
C ALA A 45 0.30 9.35 2.26
N MET A 46 1.13 8.32 1.95
CA MET A 46 1.33 7.14 2.82
C MET A 46 1.94 7.49 4.17
N ILE A 47 2.89 8.44 4.21
CA ILE A 47 3.50 8.88 5.47
C ILE A 47 2.47 9.60 6.32
N LEU A 48 1.70 10.52 5.73
CA LEU A 48 0.68 11.31 6.42
C LEU A 48 -0.45 10.42 6.96
N ASP A 49 -0.93 9.45 6.18
CA ASP A 49 -1.90 8.42 6.55
C ASP A 49 -1.38 7.56 7.72
N GLY A 50 -0.15 7.08 7.65
CA GLY A 50 0.45 6.31 8.74
C GLY A 50 0.58 7.11 10.04
N MET A 51 0.63 8.45 9.97
CA MET A 51 0.69 9.34 11.14
C MET A 51 -0.67 9.56 11.78
N ASP A 52 -1.75 9.74 11.02
CA ASP A 52 -3.08 10.05 11.58
C ASP A 52 -3.61 8.94 12.48
N GLY A 53 -3.53 7.68 12.04
CA GLY A 53 -3.92 6.53 12.84
C GLY A 53 -3.06 6.35 14.11
N ARG A 54 -1.77 6.72 14.08
CA ARG A 54 -0.93 6.72 15.29
C ARG A 54 -1.32 7.84 16.25
N ILE A 55 -1.53 9.04 15.75
CA ILE A 55 -1.94 10.21 16.54
C ILE A 55 -3.31 9.97 17.17
N ALA A 56 -4.29 9.45 16.42
CA ALA A 56 -5.62 9.13 16.93
C ALA A 56 -5.56 8.17 18.12
N ARG A 57 -4.73 7.10 18.05
CA ARG A 57 -4.51 6.15 19.13
C ARG A 57 -3.80 6.79 20.33
N MET A 58 -2.74 7.57 20.11
CA MET A 58 -1.98 8.22 21.20
C MET A 58 -2.83 9.25 21.94
N THR A 59 -3.68 9.98 21.22
CA THR A 59 -4.55 11.01 21.81
C THR A 59 -5.90 10.46 22.30
N LYS A 60 -6.18 9.17 22.07
CA LYS A 60 -7.48 8.52 22.38
C LYS A 60 -8.66 9.29 21.77
N THR A 61 -8.52 9.76 20.55
CA THR A 61 -9.51 10.55 19.82
C THR A 61 -10.10 9.80 18.64
N GLU A 62 -10.05 8.48 18.65
CA GLU A 62 -10.70 7.63 17.64
C GLU A 62 -12.21 7.93 17.64
N SER A 63 -12.79 8.08 16.43
CA SER A 63 -14.20 8.33 16.23
C SER A 63 -14.69 7.61 14.96
N ASP A 64 -15.98 7.25 14.94
CA ASP A 64 -16.59 6.61 13.78
C ASP A 64 -16.48 7.49 12.51
N PHE A 65 -16.63 8.82 12.70
CA PHE A 65 -16.42 9.77 11.60
C PHE A 65 -14.99 9.70 11.06
N GLY A 66 -13.99 9.69 11.97
CA GLY A 66 -12.57 9.61 11.59
C GLY A 66 -12.27 8.34 10.77
N VAL A 67 -12.79 7.19 11.18
CA VAL A 67 -12.62 5.92 10.47
C VAL A 67 -13.22 5.96 9.06
N GLN A 68 -14.40 6.55 8.89
CA GLN A 68 -15.03 6.67 7.58
C GLN A 68 -14.30 7.68 6.70
N TYR A 69 -13.88 8.81 7.28
CA TYR A 69 -13.16 9.86 6.57
C TYR A 69 -11.77 9.36 6.09
N ASP A 70 -11.08 8.60 6.93
CA ASP A 70 -9.82 7.91 6.61
C ASP A 70 -10.00 6.97 5.40
N SER A 71 -11.02 6.12 5.42
CA SER A 71 -11.31 5.22 4.30
C SER A 71 -11.63 5.95 2.98
N LEU A 72 -12.28 7.11 3.03
CA LEU A 72 -12.54 7.94 1.84
C LEU A 72 -11.24 8.58 1.34
N SER A 73 -10.38 9.06 2.25
CA SER A 73 -9.05 9.57 1.93
C SER A 73 -8.17 8.50 1.28
N ASP A 74 -8.17 7.29 1.86
CA ASP A 74 -7.46 6.11 1.34
C ASP A 74 -7.91 5.76 -0.07
N MET A 75 -9.22 5.81 -0.33
CA MET A 75 -9.74 5.52 -1.67
C MET A 75 -9.20 6.50 -2.71
N VAL A 76 -9.06 7.77 -2.37
CA VAL A 76 -8.48 8.77 -3.28
C VAL A 76 -6.97 8.58 -3.38
N SER A 77 -6.26 8.49 -2.26
CA SER A 77 -4.79 8.53 -2.19
C SER A 77 -4.13 7.22 -2.65
N PHE A 78 -4.76 6.06 -2.39
CA PHE A 78 -4.18 4.73 -2.66
C PHE A 78 -5.01 3.90 -3.65
N GLY A 79 -6.25 4.31 -3.95
CA GLY A 79 -7.07 3.72 -4.99
C GLY A 79 -7.00 4.50 -6.30
N LEU A 80 -7.54 5.72 -6.31
CA LEU A 80 -7.68 6.51 -7.53
C LEU A 80 -6.36 7.13 -8.00
N ALA A 81 -5.57 7.72 -7.09
CA ALA A 81 -4.34 8.40 -7.48
C ALA A 81 -3.35 7.46 -8.18
N PRO A 82 -2.95 6.29 -7.63
CA PRO A 82 -2.05 5.37 -8.33
C PRO A 82 -2.63 4.85 -9.65
N ALA A 83 -3.94 4.57 -9.70
CA ALA A 83 -4.62 4.12 -10.93
C ALA A 83 -4.51 5.15 -12.05
N LEU A 84 -4.78 6.43 -11.74
CA LEU A 84 -4.72 7.51 -12.70
C LEU A 84 -3.28 7.89 -13.06
N VAL A 85 -2.36 7.83 -12.10
CA VAL A 85 -0.93 8.08 -12.34
C VAL A 85 -0.37 7.06 -13.34
N VAL A 86 -0.58 5.75 -13.12
CA VAL A 86 -0.09 4.71 -14.05
C VAL A 86 -0.80 4.77 -15.40
N TYR A 87 -2.09 5.12 -15.41
CA TYR A 87 -2.84 5.30 -16.65
C TYR A 87 -2.26 6.42 -17.49
N GLN A 88 -2.07 7.61 -16.91
CA GLN A 88 -1.52 8.77 -17.61
C GLN A 88 -0.06 8.58 -18.04
N TRP A 89 0.74 7.91 -17.19
CA TRP A 89 2.15 7.67 -17.47
C TRP A 89 2.35 6.70 -18.64
N SER A 90 1.61 5.58 -18.68
CA SER A 90 1.89 4.51 -19.67
C SER A 90 0.64 3.91 -20.29
N LEU A 91 -0.39 3.55 -19.48
CA LEU A 91 -1.47 2.70 -19.96
C LEU A 91 -2.44 3.38 -20.96
N HIS A 92 -2.44 4.70 -21.08
CA HIS A 92 -3.30 5.42 -22.03
C HIS A 92 -3.04 4.97 -23.48
N GLY A 93 -1.81 4.54 -23.81
CA GLY A 93 -1.45 3.99 -25.12
C GLY A 93 -2.21 2.71 -25.49
N LEU A 94 -2.72 1.95 -24.53
CA LEU A 94 -3.54 0.74 -24.77
C LEU A 94 -5.03 1.04 -24.98
N GLY A 95 -5.43 2.31 -25.00
CA GLY A 95 -6.81 2.72 -25.20
C GLY A 95 -7.75 2.08 -24.17
N LYS A 96 -8.75 1.31 -24.62
CA LYS A 96 -9.75 0.69 -23.74
C LYS A 96 -9.16 -0.31 -22.72
N LEU A 97 -8.13 -1.05 -23.09
CA LEU A 97 -7.49 -2.02 -22.19
C LEU A 97 -6.75 -1.33 -21.06
N GLY A 98 -6.05 -0.23 -21.35
CA GLY A 98 -5.34 0.54 -20.32
C GLY A 98 -6.29 1.17 -19.32
N TRP A 99 -7.38 1.77 -19.80
CA TRP A 99 -8.43 2.29 -18.93
C TRP A 99 -9.05 1.22 -18.05
N LEU A 100 -9.33 0.03 -18.60
CA LEU A 100 -9.89 -1.10 -17.87
C LEU A 100 -8.95 -1.60 -16.77
N ALA A 101 -7.64 -1.68 -17.03
CA ALA A 101 -6.65 -2.07 -16.03
C ALA A 101 -6.60 -1.09 -14.85
N ALA A 102 -6.60 0.21 -15.14
CA ALA A 102 -6.66 1.26 -14.10
C ALA A 102 -7.95 1.18 -13.29
N PHE A 103 -9.10 0.91 -13.94
CA PHE A 103 -10.39 0.74 -13.28
C PHE A 103 -10.40 -0.51 -12.38
N ILE A 104 -9.86 -1.65 -12.85
CA ILE A 104 -9.75 -2.88 -12.04
C ILE A 104 -8.97 -2.62 -10.76
N TYR A 105 -7.85 -1.89 -10.84
CA TYR A 105 -7.07 -1.52 -9.67
C TYR A 105 -7.87 -0.65 -8.69
N ALA A 106 -8.53 0.40 -9.17
CA ALA A 106 -9.33 1.30 -8.34
C ALA A 106 -10.53 0.57 -7.71
N ALA A 107 -11.23 -0.27 -8.47
CA ALA A 107 -12.33 -1.08 -7.97
C ALA A 107 -11.87 -2.09 -6.90
N ALA A 108 -10.71 -2.71 -7.11
CA ALA A 108 -10.11 -3.62 -6.13
C ALA A 108 -9.77 -2.90 -4.81
N ALA A 109 -9.24 -1.67 -4.88
CA ALA A 109 -9.00 -0.85 -3.70
C ALA A 109 -10.31 -0.54 -2.94
N ALA A 110 -11.37 -0.13 -3.65
CA ALA A 110 -12.68 0.14 -3.07
C ALA A 110 -13.27 -1.09 -2.37
N LEU A 111 -13.26 -2.25 -3.04
CA LEU A 111 -13.76 -3.52 -2.48
C LEU A 111 -12.96 -3.94 -1.25
N ARG A 112 -11.65 -3.74 -1.28
CA ARG A 112 -10.79 -4.04 -0.13
C ARG A 112 -11.10 -3.15 1.06
N LEU A 113 -11.23 -1.84 0.88
CA LEU A 113 -11.57 -0.88 1.94
C LEU A 113 -12.95 -1.19 2.54
N ALA A 114 -13.94 -1.49 1.70
CA ALA A 114 -15.26 -1.90 2.16
C ALA A 114 -15.20 -3.19 2.99
N ARG A 115 -14.44 -4.21 2.54
CA ARG A 115 -14.22 -5.45 3.30
C ARG A 115 -13.57 -5.17 4.65
N PHE A 116 -12.54 -4.34 4.68
CA PHE A 116 -11.82 -4.00 5.91
C PHE A 116 -12.75 -3.34 6.93
N ASN A 117 -13.58 -2.40 6.50
CA ASN A 117 -14.52 -1.69 7.38
C ASN A 117 -15.62 -2.63 7.93
N THR A 118 -16.10 -3.57 7.13
CA THR A 118 -17.12 -4.52 7.58
C THR A 118 -16.57 -5.60 8.51
N GLN A 119 -15.29 -5.91 8.47
CA GLN A 119 -14.65 -6.97 9.27
C GLN A 119 -13.90 -6.42 10.50
N ALA A 120 -13.87 -5.12 10.75
CA ALA A 120 -13.07 -4.47 11.78
C ALA A 120 -13.31 -5.01 13.21
N GLY A 121 -14.43 -5.69 13.48
CA GLY A 121 -14.78 -6.26 14.80
C GLY A 121 -14.40 -7.73 14.99
N SER A 122 -14.10 -8.51 13.95
CA SER A 122 -13.97 -9.98 14.00
C SER A 122 -12.67 -10.56 13.46
N ALA A 123 -11.81 -9.75 12.83
CA ALA A 123 -10.61 -10.23 12.16
C ALA A 123 -9.43 -10.48 13.13
N ASP A 124 -8.65 -11.54 12.89
CA ASP A 124 -7.37 -11.78 13.57
C ASP A 124 -6.40 -10.63 13.23
N LYS A 125 -6.05 -9.84 14.24
CA LYS A 125 -5.21 -8.63 14.11
C LYS A 125 -3.78 -8.90 13.60
N ARG A 126 -3.35 -10.16 13.53
CA ARG A 126 -1.99 -10.57 13.12
C ARG A 126 -1.79 -10.62 11.61
N TYR A 127 -2.87 -10.80 10.83
CA TYR A 127 -2.78 -10.96 9.39
C TYR A 127 -3.81 -10.07 8.69
N PHE A 128 -3.36 -9.43 7.62
CA PHE A 128 -4.27 -8.79 6.66
C PHE A 128 -4.71 -9.79 5.60
N GLN A 129 -5.97 -9.78 5.24
CA GLN A 129 -6.48 -10.47 4.05
C GLN A 129 -6.32 -9.55 2.84
N GLY A 130 -5.59 -10.01 1.84
CA GLY A 130 -5.24 -9.23 0.65
C GLY A 130 -4.13 -8.21 0.90
N LEU A 131 -3.53 -7.74 -0.21
CA LEU A 131 -2.45 -6.73 -0.18
C LEU A 131 -2.99 -5.39 0.36
N PRO A 132 -2.37 -4.74 1.36
CA PRO A 132 -2.77 -3.42 1.85
C PRO A 132 -2.79 -2.36 0.74
N CYS A 133 -3.83 -1.47 0.72
CA CYS A 133 -3.92 -0.40 -0.29
C CYS A 133 -2.68 0.49 -0.35
N PRO A 134 -2.09 0.94 0.78
CA PRO A 134 -0.84 1.69 0.73
C PRO A 134 0.31 0.91 0.09
N ALA A 135 0.44 -0.40 0.38
CA ALA A 135 1.48 -1.22 -0.23
C ALA A 135 1.28 -1.41 -1.75
N ALA A 136 0.03 -1.60 -2.18
CA ALA A 136 -0.33 -1.63 -3.60
C ALA A 136 0.02 -0.32 -4.30
N ALA A 137 -0.34 0.81 -3.68
CA ALA A 137 -0.01 2.15 -4.16
C ALA A 137 1.51 2.36 -4.26
N ALA A 138 2.28 1.86 -3.27
CA ALA A 138 3.74 1.94 -3.28
C ALA A 138 4.37 1.18 -4.46
N VAL A 139 3.82 0.01 -4.84
CA VAL A 139 4.30 -0.73 -6.01
C VAL A 139 4.09 0.07 -7.29
N ILE A 140 2.88 0.59 -7.48
CA ILE A 140 2.52 1.33 -8.71
C ILE A 140 3.27 2.67 -8.78
N ALA A 141 3.23 3.49 -7.72
CA ALA A 141 3.94 4.75 -7.67
C ALA A 141 5.47 4.56 -7.74
N GLY A 142 5.99 3.52 -7.09
CA GLY A 142 7.40 3.16 -7.14
C GLY A 142 7.88 2.81 -8.55
N LEU A 143 7.07 2.05 -9.32
CA LEU A 143 7.35 1.74 -10.72
C LEU A 143 7.42 3.02 -11.56
N VAL A 144 6.40 3.89 -11.43
CA VAL A 144 6.34 5.17 -12.16
C VAL A 144 7.54 6.06 -11.81
N TRP A 145 7.89 6.15 -10.53
CA TRP A 145 9.06 6.92 -10.10
C TRP A 145 10.36 6.34 -10.62
N PHE A 146 10.53 5.03 -10.53
CA PHE A 146 11.73 4.34 -11.01
C PHE A 146 11.99 4.62 -12.50
N ASP A 147 10.97 4.50 -13.33
CA ASP A 147 11.09 4.76 -14.77
C ASP A 147 11.30 6.25 -15.09
N SER A 148 10.60 7.15 -14.38
CA SER A 148 10.69 8.60 -14.62
C SER A 148 12.08 9.19 -14.33
N VAL A 149 12.89 8.56 -13.48
CA VAL A 149 14.23 9.03 -13.05
C VAL A 149 15.33 8.14 -13.63
N GLY A 150 15.00 6.92 -14.04
CA GLY A 150 15.94 5.90 -14.52
C GLY A 150 16.35 6.05 -16.00
N GLN A 151 17.18 5.10 -16.46
CA GLN A 151 17.40 4.91 -17.89
C GLN A 151 16.10 4.35 -18.50
N PRO A 152 15.59 4.93 -19.59
CA PRO A 152 14.36 4.45 -20.19
C PRO A 152 14.51 3.00 -20.63
N VAL A 153 13.67 2.14 -20.08
CA VAL A 153 13.46 0.79 -20.60
C VAL A 153 12.67 0.92 -21.89
N ASP A 154 12.79 -0.06 -22.80
CA ASP A 154 11.97 -0.06 -24.02
C ASP A 154 10.49 0.18 -23.70
N GLU A 155 9.91 1.19 -24.35
CA GLU A 155 8.56 1.69 -24.05
C GLU A 155 7.49 0.59 -24.15
N ALA A 156 7.61 -0.30 -25.15
CA ALA A 156 6.65 -1.40 -25.32
C ALA A 156 6.76 -2.43 -24.19
N THR A 157 7.97 -2.74 -23.76
CA THR A 157 8.23 -3.66 -22.63
C THR A 157 7.68 -3.07 -21.33
N MET A 158 7.92 -1.78 -21.08
CA MET A 158 7.43 -1.10 -19.89
C MET A 158 5.91 -1.02 -19.87
N LEU A 159 5.28 -0.76 -21.01
CA LEU A 159 3.83 -0.73 -21.17
C LEU A 159 3.18 -2.07 -20.81
N VAL A 160 3.70 -3.18 -21.35
CA VAL A 160 3.18 -4.54 -21.06
C VAL A 160 3.40 -4.89 -19.58
N PHE A 161 4.57 -4.55 -19.03
CA PHE A 161 4.89 -4.79 -17.63
C PHE A 161 3.97 -3.99 -16.70
N ALA A 162 3.78 -2.70 -16.95
CA ALA A 162 2.90 -1.83 -16.17
C ALA A 162 1.44 -2.33 -16.21
N PHE A 163 0.96 -2.75 -17.39
CA PHE A 163 -0.38 -3.31 -17.56
C PHE A 163 -0.57 -4.57 -16.72
N ALA A 164 0.34 -5.55 -16.88
CA ALA A 164 0.27 -6.81 -16.15
C ALA A 164 0.39 -6.60 -14.64
N LEU A 165 1.31 -5.73 -14.21
CA LEU A 165 1.53 -5.42 -12.81
C LEU A 165 0.31 -4.73 -12.18
N THR A 166 -0.30 -3.76 -12.88
CA THR A 166 -1.48 -3.05 -12.38
C THR A 166 -2.64 -4.00 -12.11
N ILE A 167 -2.93 -4.92 -13.03
CA ILE A 167 -3.96 -5.94 -12.86
C ILE A 167 -3.60 -6.90 -11.72
N LEU A 168 -2.37 -7.40 -11.69
CA LEU A 168 -1.92 -8.34 -10.67
C LEU A 168 -2.02 -7.75 -9.26
N ILE A 169 -1.56 -6.53 -9.06
CA ILE A 169 -1.63 -5.82 -7.77
C ILE A 169 -3.09 -5.58 -7.37
N GLY A 170 -3.96 -5.20 -8.33
CA GLY A 170 -5.41 -5.10 -8.09
C GLY A 170 -6.00 -6.42 -7.61
N LEU A 171 -5.71 -7.53 -8.27
CA LEU A 171 -6.19 -8.87 -7.88
C LEU A 171 -5.64 -9.29 -6.50
N LEU A 172 -4.38 -8.97 -6.19
CA LEU A 172 -3.79 -9.26 -4.88
C LEU A 172 -4.49 -8.50 -3.75
N MET A 173 -4.97 -7.27 -3.96
CA MET A 173 -5.74 -6.51 -2.97
C MET A 173 -7.05 -7.22 -2.56
N VAL A 174 -7.75 -7.82 -3.51
CA VAL A 174 -9.05 -8.51 -3.27
C VAL A 174 -8.88 -9.97 -2.85
N SER A 175 -7.67 -10.53 -3.03
CA SER A 175 -7.37 -11.93 -2.73
C SER A 175 -7.54 -12.25 -1.24
N ASN A 176 -7.67 -13.55 -0.91
CA ASN A 176 -7.67 -14.05 0.46
C ASN A 176 -6.26 -14.43 0.94
N ILE A 177 -5.22 -13.99 0.24
CA ILE A 177 -3.82 -14.21 0.60
C ILE A 177 -3.53 -13.46 1.91
N ARG A 178 -2.85 -14.14 2.85
CA ARG A 178 -2.51 -13.55 4.14
C ARG A 178 -1.19 -12.79 4.04
N TYR A 179 -1.22 -11.52 4.42
CA TYR A 179 -0.03 -10.67 4.53
C TYR A 179 0.30 -10.42 5.99
N HIS A 180 1.59 -10.41 6.33
CA HIS A 180 2.02 -10.15 7.68
C HIS A 180 1.76 -8.68 8.07
N SER A 181 1.14 -8.46 9.24
CA SER A 181 0.90 -7.13 9.77
C SER A 181 2.09 -6.66 10.58
N PHE A 182 2.77 -5.60 10.15
CA PHE A 182 3.86 -4.97 10.91
C PHE A 182 3.38 -4.17 12.15
N LYS A 183 2.06 -4.16 12.43
CA LYS A 183 1.48 -3.41 13.57
C LYS A 183 1.86 -3.98 14.95
N GLN A 184 2.40 -5.19 15.02
CA GLN A 184 2.77 -5.88 16.28
C GLN A 184 4.30 -5.90 16.56
N PHE A 185 5.07 -5.04 15.94
CA PHE A 185 6.44 -4.84 16.42
C PHE A 185 6.36 -4.12 17.78
N ASP A 186 6.27 -4.92 18.83
CA ASP A 186 6.40 -4.45 20.22
C ASP A 186 7.87 -4.01 20.40
N LEU A 187 8.10 -2.71 20.34
CA LEU A 187 9.41 -2.10 20.57
C LEU A 187 9.86 -2.21 22.05
N HIS A 188 9.10 -2.92 22.89
CA HIS A 188 9.43 -3.14 24.30
C HIS A 188 10.44 -4.28 24.49
N ASP A 189 10.55 -5.23 23.56
CA ASP A 189 11.62 -6.22 23.58
C ASP A 189 12.90 -5.62 23.00
N LYS A 190 14.05 -5.96 23.60
CA LYS A 190 15.37 -5.48 23.21
C LYS A 190 15.57 -5.65 21.69
N VAL A 191 15.50 -4.56 20.94
CA VAL A 191 15.75 -4.56 19.50
C VAL A 191 17.18 -5.06 19.27
N PRO A 192 17.41 -6.20 18.63
CA PRO A 192 18.76 -6.71 18.43
C PRO A 192 19.57 -5.72 17.59
N PHE A 193 20.84 -5.52 17.95
CA PHE A 193 21.74 -4.58 17.27
C PHE A 193 21.74 -4.72 15.74
N PHE A 194 21.68 -5.95 15.24
CA PHE A 194 21.59 -6.23 13.81
C PHE A 194 20.33 -5.64 13.14
N SER A 195 19.20 -5.57 13.85
CA SER A 195 17.98 -4.94 13.30
C SER A 195 18.14 -3.42 13.15
N VAL A 196 18.83 -2.78 14.09
CA VAL A 196 19.14 -1.34 14.00
C VAL A 196 20.07 -1.08 12.82
N LEU A 197 21.15 -1.88 12.69
CA LEU A 197 22.09 -1.77 11.57
C LEU A 197 21.38 -1.95 10.23
N PHE A 198 20.47 -2.94 10.12
CA PHE A 198 19.70 -3.18 8.90
C PHE A 198 18.77 -2.00 8.55
N ILE A 199 18.11 -1.41 9.54
CA ILE A 199 17.28 -0.21 9.34
C ILE A 199 18.13 0.97 8.84
N VAL A 200 19.30 1.21 9.47
CA VAL A 200 20.22 2.28 9.04
C VAL A 200 20.69 2.06 7.61
N LEU A 201 21.02 0.80 7.24
CA LEU A 201 21.42 0.44 5.89
C LEU A 201 20.28 0.72 4.87
N ILE A 202 19.04 0.34 5.19
CA ILE A 202 17.89 0.64 4.33
C ILE A 202 17.72 2.16 4.16
N ILE A 203 17.81 2.93 5.25
CA ILE A 203 17.71 4.40 5.19
C ILE A 203 18.80 4.97 4.29
N ALA A 204 20.04 4.50 4.43
CA ALA A 204 21.16 4.92 3.58
C ALA A 204 20.92 4.59 2.10
N LEU A 205 20.41 3.38 1.79
CA LEU A 205 20.08 2.97 0.43
C LEU A 205 18.93 3.81 -0.16
N VAL A 206 17.89 4.11 0.64
CA VAL A 206 16.80 5.00 0.23
C VAL A 206 17.35 6.42 -0.04
N ALA A 207 18.28 6.92 0.75
CA ALA A 207 18.87 8.25 0.53
C ALA A 207 19.66 8.34 -0.79
N VAL A 208 20.28 7.23 -1.24
CA VAL A 208 21.07 7.19 -2.49
C VAL A 208 20.18 7.01 -3.73
N ARG A 209 19.22 6.11 -3.70
CA ARG A 209 18.31 5.80 -4.83
C ARG A 209 16.89 5.52 -4.33
N PRO A 210 16.12 6.56 -3.94
CA PRO A 210 14.81 6.38 -3.32
C PRO A 210 13.82 5.63 -4.21
N SER A 211 13.75 5.95 -5.50
CA SER A 211 12.81 5.34 -6.44
C SER A 211 12.99 3.82 -6.57
N LEU A 212 14.24 3.38 -6.77
CA LEU A 212 14.57 1.96 -6.90
C LEU A 212 14.33 1.20 -5.60
N VAL A 213 14.84 1.73 -4.48
CA VAL A 213 14.78 1.02 -3.18
C VAL A 213 13.33 0.90 -2.70
N LEU A 214 12.54 1.96 -2.79
CA LEU A 214 11.14 1.94 -2.37
C LEU A 214 10.31 1.02 -3.26
N PHE A 215 10.54 1.03 -4.58
CA PHE A 215 9.90 0.09 -5.50
C PHE A 215 10.22 -1.37 -5.17
N LEU A 216 11.51 -1.70 -4.95
CA LEU A 216 11.92 -3.06 -4.61
C LEU A 216 11.35 -3.51 -3.25
N LEU A 217 11.36 -2.66 -2.23
CA LEU A 217 10.77 -2.97 -0.93
C LEU A 217 9.26 -3.24 -1.03
N ALA A 218 8.53 -2.41 -1.78
CA ALA A 218 7.10 -2.59 -2.02
C ALA A 218 6.83 -3.89 -2.80
N MET A 219 7.63 -4.19 -3.81
CA MET A 219 7.52 -5.41 -4.62
C MET A 219 7.83 -6.65 -3.78
N LEU A 220 8.89 -6.65 -2.97
CA LEU A 220 9.22 -7.75 -2.05
C LEU A 220 8.08 -8.01 -1.07
N TYR A 221 7.47 -6.95 -0.53
CA TYR A 221 6.31 -7.10 0.33
C TYR A 221 5.10 -7.68 -0.43
N ALA A 222 4.80 -7.20 -1.63
CA ALA A 222 3.70 -7.71 -2.44
C ALA A 222 3.87 -9.20 -2.79
N VAL A 223 5.08 -9.64 -3.09
CA VAL A 223 5.41 -11.04 -3.41
C VAL A 223 5.45 -11.93 -2.15
N SER A 224 5.72 -11.38 -0.98
CA SER A 224 5.83 -12.15 0.29
C SER A 224 4.54 -12.89 0.65
N GLY A 225 3.36 -12.29 0.40
CA GLY A 225 2.06 -12.91 0.68
C GLY A 225 1.79 -14.19 -0.11
N PRO A 226 1.86 -14.17 -1.45
CA PRO A 226 1.76 -15.37 -2.27
C PRO A 226 2.78 -16.46 -1.91
N LEU A 227 4.04 -16.09 -1.68
CA LEU A 227 5.09 -17.04 -1.29
C LEU A 227 4.78 -17.70 0.06
N MET A 228 4.39 -16.94 1.07
CA MET A 228 4.03 -17.46 2.38
C MET A 228 2.82 -18.41 2.28
N THR A 229 1.83 -18.08 1.50
CA THR A 229 0.65 -18.91 1.26
C THR A 229 1.01 -20.22 0.58
N LEU A 230 1.88 -20.20 -0.43
CA LEU A 230 2.38 -21.39 -1.11
C LEU A 230 3.16 -22.33 -0.17
N VAL A 231 4.02 -21.77 0.68
CA VAL A 231 4.78 -22.53 1.69
C VAL A 231 3.84 -23.21 2.69
N LEU A 232 2.80 -22.50 3.16
CA LEU A 232 1.82 -23.05 4.09
C LEU A 232 1.02 -24.21 3.45
N ILE A 233 0.55 -24.05 2.21
CA ILE A 233 -0.16 -25.11 1.48
C ILE A 233 0.71 -26.34 1.29
N ARG A 234 2.00 -26.17 0.92
CA ARG A 234 2.94 -27.30 0.76
C ARG A 234 3.17 -28.03 2.08
N ARG A 235 3.33 -27.31 3.20
CA ARG A 235 3.50 -27.91 4.53
C ARG A 235 2.26 -28.70 4.99
N HIS A 236 1.06 -28.20 4.71
CA HIS A 236 -0.18 -28.94 5.02
C HIS A 236 -0.35 -30.18 4.16
N ARG A 237 0.00 -30.16 2.87
CA ARG A 237 -0.01 -31.33 2.00
C ARG A 237 0.99 -32.41 2.49
N SER A 238 2.21 -32.03 2.82
CA SER A 238 3.23 -32.97 3.31
C SER A 238 2.80 -33.67 4.61
N LYS A 239 2.13 -32.98 5.53
CA LYS A 239 1.61 -33.57 6.76
C LYS A 239 0.46 -34.55 6.51
N ARG A 240 -0.41 -34.31 5.55
CA ARG A 240 -1.49 -35.26 5.20
C ARG A 240 -0.94 -36.55 4.59
N ILE A 241 0.03 -36.45 3.67
CA ILE A 241 0.63 -37.62 3.03
C ILE A 241 1.42 -38.47 4.05
N GLY A 242 2.06 -37.85 5.07
CA GLY A 242 2.80 -38.57 6.12
C GLY A 242 1.88 -39.30 7.13
N ILE A 243 0.64 -38.93 7.28
CA ILE A 243 -0.36 -39.61 8.14
C ILE A 243 -0.95 -40.83 7.44
N ASP A 244 -1.20 -40.74 6.13
CA ASP A 244 -1.74 -41.86 5.33
C ASP A 244 -0.72 -42.97 5.08
N SER A 245 0.58 -42.72 5.29
CA SER A 245 1.65 -43.75 5.17
C SER A 245 1.96 -44.48 6.49
N SER A 246 1.30 -44.10 7.61
CA SER A 246 1.52 -44.70 8.94
C SER A 246 0.27 -45.44 9.48
N SER A 247 -0.73 -45.63 8.68
CA SER A 247 -1.90 -46.49 8.88
C SER A 247 -1.85 -47.67 7.91
#